data_73aa3ee77d94413a5530c44b69432a13
#
_entry.id   73aa3ee77d94413a5530c44b69432a13
#
_cell.length_a   1.000
_cell.length_b   1.000
_cell.length_c   1.000
_cell.angle_alpha   90.00
_cell.angle_beta   90.00
_cell.angle_gamma   90.00
#
_symmetry.space_group_name_H-M   'P 1'
#
loop_
_entity.id
_entity.type
_entity.pdbx_description
1 polymer ?
#
loop_
_entity_poly.entity_id
_entity_poly.type
_entity_poly.pdbx_seq_one_letter_code
_entity_poly.pdbx_strand_id
1 'polypeptide(L)' 'DVNIRRKPKESSKVLDIVNKGDELEVLSTDKGWCHVIWNGIEGYVSARFIK' A
#
# COMPACT_ATOMS: atom_id res chain seq x y z
N ASP A 1 -2.37 -10.24 4.84
CA ASP A 1 -1.12 -9.53 4.59
C ASP A 1 -1.24 -8.74 3.30
N VAL A 2 -0.79 -7.51 3.32
CA VAL A 2 -0.89 -6.61 2.18
C VAL A 2 0.50 -6.11 1.83
N ASN A 3 0.87 -6.23 0.55
CA ASN A 3 2.17 -5.78 0.09
C ASN A 3 2.16 -4.28 -0.20
N ILE A 4 3.13 -3.57 0.36
CA ILE A 4 3.37 -2.18 0.01
C ILE A 4 4.39 -2.15 -1.10
N ARG A 5 4.01 -1.60 -2.25
CA ARG A 5 4.86 -1.61 -3.43
C ARG A 5 5.41 -0.22 -3.71
N ARG A 6 6.55 -0.18 -4.37
CA ARG A 6 7.20 1.08 -4.67
C ARG A 6 6.42 1.93 -5.66
N LYS A 7 5.73 1.27 -6.61
CA LYS A 7 4.93 1.95 -7.62
C LYS A 7 3.53 1.30 -7.67
N PRO A 8 2.54 2.01 -8.20
CA PRO A 8 1.17 1.50 -8.24
C PRO A 8 0.96 0.47 -9.35
N LYS A 9 1.64 -0.64 -9.26
CA LYS A 9 1.49 -1.75 -10.19
C LYS A 9 1.98 -3.04 -9.54
N GLU A 10 1.38 -4.15 -9.96
CA GLU A 10 1.65 -5.44 -9.33
C GLU A 10 3.06 -5.96 -9.58
N SER A 11 3.71 -5.52 -10.65
CA SER A 11 5.07 -5.94 -10.96
C SER A 11 6.13 -5.12 -10.23
N SER A 12 5.72 -4.12 -9.47
CA SER A 12 6.65 -3.26 -8.75
C SER A 12 7.25 -4.00 -7.55
N LYS A 13 8.43 -3.54 -7.14
CA LYS A 13 9.10 -4.11 -5.98
C LYS A 13 8.27 -3.93 -4.72
N VAL A 14 8.20 -4.98 -3.90
CA VAL A 14 7.55 -4.93 -2.60
C VAL A 14 8.52 -4.33 -1.60
N LEU A 15 8.09 -3.24 -0.95
CA LEU A 15 8.91 -2.55 0.04
C LEU A 15 8.69 -3.11 1.45
N ASP A 16 7.48 -3.50 1.76
CA ASP A 16 7.13 -4.01 3.07
C ASP A 16 5.79 -4.72 3.00
N ILE A 17 5.43 -5.38 4.09
CA ILE A 17 4.17 -6.09 4.22
C ILE A 17 3.44 -5.57 5.45
N VAL A 18 2.16 -5.24 5.28
CA VAL A 18 1.29 -4.81 6.36
C VAL A 18 0.41 -5.99 6.76
N ASN A 19 0.39 -6.32 8.03
CA ASN A 19 -0.38 -7.43 8.53
C ASN A 19 -1.79 -6.99 8.94
N LYS A 20 -2.70 -7.96 9.02
CA LYS A 20 -4.05 -7.68 9.48
C LYS A 20 -4.01 -7.06 10.86
N GLY A 21 -4.74 -5.97 11.02
CA GLY A 21 -4.76 -5.25 12.28
C GLY A 21 -3.81 -4.07 12.35
N ASP A 22 -2.84 -4.02 11.45
CA ASP A 22 -1.95 -2.87 11.35
C ASP A 22 -2.69 -1.71 10.69
N GLU A 23 -2.35 -0.51 11.10
CA GLU A 23 -2.94 0.69 10.52
C GLU A 23 -1.92 1.40 9.63
N LEU A 24 -2.37 1.90 8.50
CA LEU A 24 -1.52 2.70 7.63
C LEU A 24 -2.28 3.96 7.22
N GLU A 25 -1.53 4.97 6.83
CA GLU A 25 -2.13 6.23 6.43
C GLU A 25 -2.33 6.24 4.92
N VAL A 26 -3.58 6.40 4.48
CA VAL A 26 -3.90 6.49 3.05
C VAL A 26 -3.93 7.96 2.68
N LEU A 27 -3.05 8.36 1.78
CA LEU A 27 -2.94 9.75 1.35
C LEU A 27 -3.87 10.05 0.18
N SER A 28 -4.03 9.09 -0.73
CA SER A 28 -4.89 9.26 -1.89
C SER A 28 -5.18 7.91 -2.50
N THR A 29 -6.23 7.86 -3.32
CA THR A 29 -6.61 6.65 -4.05
C THR A 29 -6.81 7.04 -5.51
N ASP A 30 -6.22 6.29 -6.42
CA ASP A 30 -6.32 6.55 -7.84
C ASP A 30 -6.14 5.26 -8.62
N LYS A 31 -6.99 5.05 -9.61
CA LYS A 31 -6.90 3.92 -10.55
C LYS A 31 -6.73 2.55 -9.87
N GLY A 32 -7.40 2.37 -8.73
CA GLY A 32 -7.39 1.10 -8.03
C GLY A 32 -6.18 0.92 -7.11
N TRP A 33 -5.38 1.96 -6.89
CA TRP A 33 -4.25 1.93 -5.99
C TRP A 33 -4.34 3.03 -4.96
N CYS A 34 -3.89 2.73 -3.75
CA CYS A 34 -3.83 3.69 -2.65
C CYS A 34 -2.39 4.08 -2.41
N HIS A 35 -2.15 5.39 -2.38
CA HIS A 35 -0.85 5.92 -2.00
C HIS A 35 -0.84 6.01 -0.48
N VAL A 36 0.09 5.34 0.17
CA VAL A 36 0.07 5.18 1.63
C VAL A 36 1.42 5.49 2.25
N ILE A 37 1.37 5.77 3.55
CA ILE A 37 2.58 5.84 4.37
C ILE A 37 2.42 4.81 5.48
N TRP A 38 3.43 3.98 5.64
CA TRP A 38 3.46 2.93 6.65
C TRP A 38 4.84 2.89 7.29
N ASN A 39 4.87 3.10 8.60
CA ASN A 39 6.12 2.98 9.37
C ASN A 39 7.27 3.76 8.72
N GLY A 40 6.97 4.99 8.26
CA GLY A 40 7.96 5.83 7.61
C GLY A 40 8.23 5.49 6.16
N ILE A 41 7.57 4.47 5.62
CA ILE A 41 7.75 4.04 4.24
C ILE A 41 6.58 4.57 3.40
N GLU A 42 6.90 5.24 2.32
CA GLU A 42 5.90 5.72 1.37
C GLU A 42 5.80 4.74 0.22
N GLY A 43 4.59 4.29 -0.09
CA GLY A 43 4.41 3.31 -1.15
C GLY A 43 2.96 3.21 -1.60
N TYR A 44 2.64 2.11 -2.27
CA TYR A 44 1.33 1.91 -2.87
C TYR A 44 0.78 0.54 -2.51
N VAL A 45 -0.52 0.50 -2.25
CA VAL A 45 -1.25 -0.73 -1.92
C VAL A 45 -2.46 -0.82 -2.83
N SER A 46 -2.77 -2.02 -3.31
CA SER A 46 -3.95 -2.22 -4.14
C SER A 46 -5.21 -1.88 -3.33
N ALA A 47 -6.09 -1.07 -3.91
CA ALA A 47 -7.30 -0.62 -3.23
C ALA A 47 -8.22 -1.77 -2.85
N ARG A 48 -8.14 -2.90 -3.52
CA ARG A 48 -9.00 -4.05 -3.21
C ARG A 48 -8.71 -4.66 -1.84
N PHE A 49 -7.53 -4.36 -1.27
CA PHE A 49 -7.18 -4.84 0.06
C PHE A 49 -7.48 -3.83 1.17
N ILE A 50 -7.91 -2.63 0.80
CA ILE A 50 -8.24 -1.56 1.73
C ILE A 50 -9.76 -1.43 1.76
N LYS A 51 -10.32 -1.45 2.95
CA LYS A 51 -11.78 -1.32 3.11
C LYS A 51 -12.14 -0.08 3.89
#